data_38a46e70699533c73054a095847d1283
#
_entry.id   38a46e70699533c73054a095847d1283
#
_cell.length_a   1.000
_cell.length_b   1.000
_cell.length_c   1.000
_cell.angle_alpha   90.00
_cell.angle_beta   90.00
_cell.angle_gamma   90.00
#
_symmetry.space_group_name_H-M   'P 1'
#
loop_
_entity.id
_entity.type
_entity.pdbx_description
1 polymer ?
#
loop_
_entity_poly.entity_id
_entity_poly.type
_entity_poly.pdbx_seq_one_letter_code
_entity_poly.pdbx_strand_id
1 'polypeptide(L)'
;MNAPRLIVSDLGRPYGATLRNRFAFFVYYLLLCRMTLQDFIRMALAEDVGDGDHTSLSTIPAEAERRARLLVKDTGVLAGVEVALAIFEEVDPNFEVEVLIEDGTEIKPGDIVLTVAGNARNILTAERLVLNCMQRMSGIATQTRHMVTLLEGTRAQLLDTRKTTPNFRICEKMAVKIGGGVNHRFGLYDMILIKDNHIDYAGGVTQAITQANAYLKRTGRQLEIEVEMRTRAEVEEVLNLTESGEVKVDVLLLDNFKPDEIRDLVQLIDNRITTEASGGITEETLRAYAETGVNFISSGALTHHVRSLDLSLKAY
;
A
#
# COMPACT_ATOMS: atom_id res chain seq x y z
N MET A 1 15.38 -31.05 -26.10
CA MET A 1 13.93 -30.86 -26.07
C MET A 1 13.71 -29.32 -25.99
N ASN A 2 13.25 -28.77 -27.10
CA ASN A 2 13.14 -27.33 -27.30
C ASN A 2 11.84 -26.82 -26.67
N ALA A 3 11.94 -25.79 -25.79
CA ALA A 3 10.78 -25.06 -25.29
C ALA A 3 10.15 -24.25 -26.43
N PRO A 4 8.81 -24.18 -26.56
CA PRO A 4 8.16 -23.40 -27.60
C PRO A 4 8.28 -21.91 -27.34
N ARG A 5 8.81 -21.17 -28.32
CA ARG A 5 8.70 -19.71 -28.37
C ARG A 5 7.24 -19.35 -28.62
N LEU A 6 6.63 -18.61 -27.70
CA LEU A 6 5.35 -17.93 -27.96
C LEU A 6 5.57 -16.86 -29.04
N ILE A 7 5.09 -17.15 -30.24
CA ILE A 7 4.95 -16.17 -31.31
C ILE A 7 3.64 -15.44 -31.04
N VAL A 8 3.71 -14.18 -30.61
CA VAL A 8 2.56 -13.27 -30.62
C VAL A 8 2.37 -12.81 -32.07
N SER A 9 1.57 -13.55 -32.82
CA SER A 9 1.15 -13.18 -34.18
C SER A 9 -0.26 -12.61 -34.15
N ASP A 10 -0.38 -11.38 -34.63
CA ASP A 10 -1.58 -10.74 -35.21
C ASP A 10 -2.88 -10.79 -34.38
N LEU A 11 -3.03 -9.87 -33.46
CA LEU A 11 -4.36 -9.36 -33.13
C LEU A 11 -4.75 -8.36 -34.22
N GLY A 12 -5.66 -8.82 -35.10
CA GLY A 12 -6.20 -8.10 -36.23
C GLY A 12 -6.61 -6.65 -35.88
N ARG A 13 -6.15 -5.70 -36.67
CA ARG A 13 -6.56 -4.29 -36.57
C ARG A 13 -8.04 -4.17 -36.91
N PRO A 14 -8.90 -3.66 -36.03
CA PRO A 14 -10.25 -3.29 -36.44
C PRO A 14 -10.17 -1.98 -37.24
N TYR A 15 -10.38 -2.05 -38.52
CA TYR A 15 -10.64 -0.89 -39.38
C TYR A 15 -11.98 -0.29 -38.96
N GLY A 16 -11.99 1.00 -38.55
CA GLY A 16 -13.23 1.77 -38.45
C GLY A 16 -13.64 2.35 -37.08
N ALA A 17 -12.78 2.32 -36.04
CA ALA A 17 -13.11 2.96 -34.77
C ALA A 17 -12.81 4.46 -34.82
N THR A 18 -13.86 5.30 -34.63
CA THR A 18 -13.74 6.75 -34.50
C THR A 18 -12.87 7.15 -33.29
N LEU A 19 -12.24 8.33 -33.34
CA LEU A 19 -11.41 8.87 -32.25
C LEU A 19 -12.09 8.81 -30.86
N ARG A 20 -13.42 8.93 -30.82
CA ARG A 20 -14.21 8.82 -29.57
C ARG A 20 -14.17 7.41 -28.97
N ASN A 21 -14.19 6.36 -29.79
CA ASN A 21 -14.11 4.97 -29.33
C ASN A 21 -12.69 4.60 -28.88
N ARG A 22 -11.65 5.20 -29.48
CA ARG A 22 -10.26 5.04 -29.04
C ARG A 22 -10.00 5.67 -27.68
N PHE A 23 -10.62 6.82 -27.42
CA PHE A 23 -10.50 7.51 -26.11
C PHE A 23 -11.25 6.76 -25.02
N ALA A 24 -12.45 6.28 -25.28
CA ALA A 24 -13.23 5.44 -24.37
C ALA A 24 -12.54 4.11 -24.08
N PHE A 25 -11.94 3.45 -25.10
CA PHE A 25 -11.16 2.22 -24.94
C PHE A 25 -9.87 2.46 -24.16
N PHE A 26 -9.21 3.59 -24.37
CA PHE A 26 -7.99 3.98 -23.65
C PHE A 26 -8.28 4.33 -22.18
N VAL A 27 -9.37 5.04 -21.89
CA VAL A 27 -9.85 5.32 -20.52
C VAL A 27 -10.30 4.03 -19.84
N TYR A 28 -10.98 3.13 -20.54
CA TYR A 28 -11.38 1.81 -20.02
C TYR A 28 -10.17 0.91 -19.76
N TYR A 29 -9.15 0.94 -20.61
CA TYR A 29 -7.89 0.20 -20.45
C TYR A 29 -7.05 0.77 -19.29
N LEU A 30 -7.04 2.09 -19.08
CA LEU A 30 -6.40 2.73 -17.92
C LEU A 30 -7.12 2.44 -16.59
N LEU A 31 -8.45 2.25 -16.62
CA LEU A 31 -9.23 1.81 -15.46
C LEU A 31 -9.04 0.31 -15.17
N LEU A 32 -8.80 -0.50 -16.21
CA LEU A 32 -8.54 -1.95 -16.08
C LEU A 32 -7.12 -2.30 -15.62
N CYS A 33 -6.18 -1.35 -15.65
CA CYS A 33 -4.79 -1.61 -15.23
C CYS A 33 -4.53 -1.42 -13.71
N ARG A 34 -5.53 -1.02 -12.93
CA ARG A 34 -5.42 -0.93 -11.47
C ARG A 34 -6.15 -2.10 -10.85
N MET A 35 -5.40 -3.02 -10.24
CA MET A 35 -6.00 -4.09 -9.43
C MET A 35 -6.84 -3.47 -8.32
N THR A 36 -8.15 -3.72 -8.35
CA THR A 36 -9.09 -3.31 -7.31
C THR A 36 -9.05 -4.30 -6.14
N LEU A 37 -9.65 -3.94 -5.01
CA LEU A 37 -9.83 -4.87 -3.90
C LEU A 37 -10.61 -6.10 -4.35
N GLN A 38 -11.63 -5.92 -5.19
CA GLN A 38 -12.45 -7.01 -5.73
C GLN A 38 -11.64 -7.97 -6.63
N ASP A 39 -10.74 -7.42 -7.48
CA ASP A 39 -9.86 -8.24 -8.32
C ASP A 39 -8.90 -9.07 -7.45
N PHE A 40 -8.35 -8.48 -6.38
CA PHE A 40 -7.53 -9.19 -5.41
C PHE A 40 -8.31 -10.33 -4.76
N ILE A 41 -9.51 -10.07 -4.24
CA ILE A 41 -10.36 -11.08 -3.56
C ILE A 41 -10.66 -12.24 -4.51
N ARG A 42 -11.10 -11.97 -5.74
CA ARG A 42 -11.40 -13.01 -6.74
C ARG A 42 -10.19 -13.87 -7.08
N MET A 43 -9.02 -13.26 -7.23
CA MET A 43 -7.79 -14.02 -7.50
C MET A 43 -7.38 -14.88 -6.29
N ALA A 44 -7.48 -14.35 -5.08
CA ALA A 44 -7.16 -15.08 -3.86
C ALA A 44 -8.12 -16.23 -3.59
N LEU A 45 -9.42 -16.05 -3.83
CA LEU A 45 -10.41 -17.14 -3.76
C LEU A 45 -10.15 -18.19 -4.83
N ALA A 46 -9.80 -17.80 -6.06
CA ALA A 46 -9.49 -18.75 -7.13
C ALA A 46 -8.24 -19.58 -6.80
N GLU A 47 -7.23 -19.00 -6.13
CA GLU A 47 -6.03 -19.71 -5.67
C GLU A 47 -6.37 -20.76 -4.60
N ASP A 48 -7.22 -20.42 -3.61
CA ASP A 48 -7.49 -21.26 -2.45
C ASP A 48 -8.56 -22.32 -2.71
N VAL A 49 -9.59 -21.97 -3.49
CA VAL A 49 -10.77 -22.82 -3.71
C VAL A 49 -10.62 -23.72 -4.94
N GLY A 50 -10.01 -23.21 -6.04
CA GLY A 50 -9.87 -23.96 -7.27
C GLY A 50 -11.21 -24.45 -7.83
N ASP A 51 -11.39 -25.76 -7.95
CA ASP A 51 -12.62 -26.41 -8.43
C ASP A 51 -13.59 -26.78 -7.29
N GLY A 52 -13.28 -26.43 -6.04
CA GLY A 52 -14.18 -26.54 -4.89
C GLY A 52 -13.52 -26.94 -3.57
N ASP A 53 -14.13 -26.54 -2.44
CA ASP A 53 -13.78 -27.04 -1.11
C ASP A 53 -14.32 -28.46 -0.93
N HIS A 54 -13.54 -29.45 -1.35
CA HIS A 54 -13.95 -30.87 -1.32
C HIS A 54 -14.23 -31.38 0.09
N THR A 55 -13.62 -30.79 1.14
CA THR A 55 -13.90 -31.17 2.51
C THR A 55 -15.30 -30.75 2.89
N SER A 56 -15.66 -29.51 2.71
CA SER A 56 -17.00 -29.01 2.99
C SER A 56 -18.07 -29.65 2.10
N LEU A 57 -17.77 -29.84 0.82
CA LEU A 57 -18.69 -30.48 -0.14
C LEU A 57 -19.01 -31.94 0.25
N SER A 58 -18.04 -32.69 0.80
CA SER A 58 -18.20 -34.09 1.14
C SER A 58 -18.76 -34.35 2.55
N THR A 59 -18.59 -33.41 3.49
CA THR A 59 -18.90 -33.63 4.91
C THR A 59 -20.09 -32.85 5.43
N ILE A 60 -20.48 -31.76 4.76
CA ILE A 60 -21.52 -30.84 5.24
C ILE A 60 -22.73 -30.90 4.27
N PRO A 61 -23.97 -31.03 4.77
CA PRO A 61 -25.17 -30.93 3.93
C PRO A 61 -25.23 -29.56 3.22
N ALA A 62 -25.75 -29.54 1.97
CA ALA A 62 -25.76 -28.33 1.16
C ALA A 62 -26.60 -27.19 1.78
N GLU A 63 -27.66 -27.55 2.50
CA GLU A 63 -28.60 -26.61 3.10
C GLU A 63 -28.26 -26.28 4.58
N ALA A 64 -27.08 -26.70 5.06
CA ALA A 64 -26.71 -26.47 6.45
C ALA A 64 -26.42 -24.99 6.71
N GLU A 65 -27.27 -24.38 7.53
CA GLU A 65 -27.08 -23.02 8.05
C GLU A 65 -26.31 -23.05 9.37
N ARG A 66 -25.34 -22.17 9.54
CA ARG A 66 -24.53 -22.06 10.78
C ARG A 66 -24.23 -20.62 11.11
N ARG A 67 -23.72 -20.44 12.34
CA ARG A 67 -23.16 -19.16 12.80
C ARG A 67 -21.72 -19.33 13.22
N ALA A 68 -20.91 -18.32 12.95
CA ALA A 68 -19.55 -18.24 13.42
C ALA A 68 -19.23 -16.84 13.94
N ARG A 69 -18.24 -16.76 14.83
CA ARG A 69 -17.73 -15.50 15.39
C ARG A 69 -16.23 -15.40 15.17
N LEU A 70 -15.75 -14.22 14.83
CA LEU A 70 -14.34 -13.93 14.72
C LEU A 70 -13.82 -13.48 16.08
N LEU A 71 -12.95 -14.31 16.66
CA LEU A 71 -12.43 -14.19 18.01
C LEU A 71 -10.98 -13.72 17.98
N VAL A 72 -10.67 -12.70 18.79
CA VAL A 72 -9.31 -12.18 19.01
C VAL A 72 -8.56 -13.07 19.98
N LYS A 73 -7.28 -13.37 19.66
CA LYS A 73 -6.39 -14.17 20.52
C LYS A 73 -5.08 -13.47 20.87
N ASP A 74 -4.85 -12.28 20.32
CA ASP A 74 -3.66 -11.47 20.57
C ASP A 74 -4.08 -10.02 20.89
N THR A 75 -3.13 -9.18 21.28
CA THR A 75 -3.37 -7.76 21.57
C THR A 75 -2.80 -6.90 20.46
N GLY A 76 -3.54 -5.89 20.01
CA GLY A 76 -3.07 -4.95 18.97
C GLY A 76 -4.17 -4.05 18.45
N VAL A 77 -4.00 -3.55 17.24
CA VAL A 77 -4.96 -2.71 16.53
C VAL A 77 -5.64 -3.53 15.44
N LEU A 78 -6.96 -3.58 15.48
CA LEU A 78 -7.76 -4.29 14.47
C LEU A 78 -7.66 -3.61 13.13
N ALA A 79 -7.47 -4.40 12.05
CA ALA A 79 -7.55 -3.92 10.68
C ALA A 79 -8.01 -5.02 9.72
N GLY A 80 -8.80 -4.62 8.72
CA GLY A 80 -9.28 -5.50 7.66
C GLY A 80 -10.74 -5.89 7.76
N VAL A 81 -11.54 -5.23 8.58
CA VAL A 81 -13.00 -5.45 8.67
C VAL A 81 -13.65 -5.17 7.31
N GLU A 82 -13.31 -4.05 6.65
CA GLU A 82 -13.81 -3.74 5.30
C GLU A 82 -13.44 -4.84 4.29
N VAL A 83 -12.22 -5.37 4.37
CA VAL A 83 -11.76 -6.46 3.50
C VAL A 83 -12.52 -7.76 3.79
N ALA A 84 -12.75 -8.08 5.07
CA ALA A 84 -13.53 -9.26 5.47
C ALA A 84 -14.97 -9.21 4.96
N LEU A 85 -15.63 -8.04 5.08
CA LEU A 85 -16.98 -7.83 4.53
C LEU A 85 -17.02 -8.04 3.02
N ALA A 86 -16.04 -7.49 2.29
CA ALA A 86 -15.93 -7.67 0.84
C ALA A 86 -15.66 -9.14 0.43
N ILE A 87 -14.93 -9.90 1.25
CA ILE A 87 -14.72 -11.34 1.02
C ILE A 87 -16.02 -12.12 1.26
N PHE A 88 -16.74 -11.84 2.36
CA PHE A 88 -18.02 -12.49 2.64
C PHE A 88 -19.03 -12.20 1.52
N GLU A 89 -19.16 -10.96 1.08
CA GLU A 89 -20.05 -10.56 -0.03
C GLU A 89 -19.71 -11.29 -1.35
N GLU A 90 -18.42 -11.45 -1.69
CA GLU A 90 -17.99 -12.15 -2.91
C GLU A 90 -18.27 -13.66 -2.83
N VAL A 91 -18.17 -14.27 -1.64
CA VAL A 91 -18.42 -15.72 -1.44
C VAL A 91 -19.91 -16.02 -1.41
N ASP A 92 -20.68 -15.23 -0.66
CA ASP A 92 -22.15 -15.41 -0.56
C ASP A 92 -22.81 -14.08 -0.16
N PRO A 93 -23.50 -13.37 -1.06
CA PRO A 93 -24.18 -12.11 -0.75
C PRO A 93 -25.38 -12.26 0.20
N ASN A 94 -25.77 -13.49 0.57
CA ASN A 94 -26.85 -13.73 1.52
C ASN A 94 -26.36 -13.89 2.97
N PHE A 95 -25.06 -13.77 3.23
CA PHE A 95 -24.56 -13.78 4.59
C PHE A 95 -25.14 -12.64 5.44
N GLU A 96 -25.57 -12.96 6.65
CA GLU A 96 -25.85 -11.96 7.68
C GLU A 96 -24.56 -11.72 8.48
N VAL A 97 -23.91 -10.57 8.27
CA VAL A 97 -22.67 -10.20 8.97
C VAL A 97 -22.95 -9.03 9.91
N GLU A 98 -22.66 -9.20 11.21
CA GLU A 98 -22.75 -8.14 12.21
C GLU A 98 -21.34 -7.77 12.69
N VAL A 99 -20.92 -6.52 12.47
CA VAL A 99 -19.64 -5.97 12.93
C VAL A 99 -19.82 -5.42 14.33
N LEU A 100 -19.01 -5.87 15.29
CA LEU A 100 -19.04 -5.47 16.70
C LEU A 100 -17.87 -4.55 17.06
N ILE A 101 -16.75 -4.64 16.32
CA ILE A 101 -15.55 -3.81 16.53
C ILE A 101 -15.06 -3.32 15.16
N GLU A 102 -14.87 -2.01 15.08
CA GLU A 102 -14.43 -1.32 13.85
C GLU A 102 -12.90 -1.32 13.69
N ASP A 103 -12.44 -1.15 12.45
CA ASP A 103 -11.02 -0.96 12.13
C ASP A 103 -10.41 0.21 12.92
N GLY A 104 -9.15 0.05 13.35
CA GLY A 104 -8.41 1.05 14.13
C GLY A 104 -8.63 0.97 15.64
N THR A 105 -9.53 0.11 16.11
CA THR A 105 -9.80 -0.13 17.54
C THR A 105 -8.70 -1.00 18.14
N GLU A 106 -8.28 -0.70 19.36
CA GLU A 106 -7.43 -1.59 20.17
C GLU A 106 -8.21 -2.82 20.61
N ILE A 107 -7.65 -4.00 20.37
CA ILE A 107 -8.25 -5.29 20.67
C ILE A 107 -7.37 -6.13 21.58
N LYS A 108 -8.01 -7.05 22.32
CA LYS A 108 -7.38 -7.98 23.27
C LYS A 108 -7.99 -9.39 23.18
N PRO A 109 -7.30 -10.40 23.70
CA PRO A 109 -7.81 -11.78 23.73
C PRO A 109 -9.19 -11.86 24.35
N GLY A 110 -10.10 -12.56 23.65
CA GLY A 110 -11.49 -12.74 24.04
C GLY A 110 -12.49 -11.80 23.40
N ASP A 111 -12.05 -10.70 22.79
CA ASP A 111 -12.93 -9.81 22.04
C ASP A 111 -13.51 -10.53 20.80
N ILE A 112 -14.76 -10.22 20.48
CA ILE A 112 -15.46 -10.72 19.28
C ILE A 112 -15.55 -9.56 18.29
N VAL A 113 -14.92 -9.70 17.12
CA VAL A 113 -14.86 -8.66 16.10
C VAL A 113 -16.14 -8.57 15.28
N LEU A 114 -16.62 -9.72 14.84
CA LEU A 114 -17.85 -9.84 14.04
C LEU A 114 -18.49 -11.22 14.24
N THR A 115 -19.75 -11.31 13.86
CA THR A 115 -20.45 -12.57 13.69
C THR A 115 -20.89 -12.72 12.23
N VAL A 116 -20.95 -13.95 11.73
CA VAL A 116 -21.47 -14.30 10.41
C VAL A 116 -22.44 -15.45 10.52
N ALA A 117 -23.58 -15.35 9.84
CA ALA A 117 -24.59 -16.39 9.75
C ALA A 117 -24.94 -16.65 8.27
N GLY A 118 -25.15 -17.91 7.92
CA GLY A 118 -25.52 -18.35 6.58
C GLY A 118 -25.06 -19.76 6.27
N ASN A 119 -24.88 -20.07 4.99
CA ASN A 119 -24.52 -21.41 4.55
C ASN A 119 -23.16 -21.85 5.12
N ALA A 120 -23.15 -23.00 5.78
CA ALA A 120 -21.99 -23.50 6.51
C ALA A 120 -20.78 -23.78 5.58
N ARG A 121 -21.03 -24.27 4.36
CA ARG A 121 -19.97 -24.52 3.38
C ARG A 121 -19.30 -23.21 2.97
N ASN A 122 -20.10 -22.18 2.70
CA ASN A 122 -19.63 -20.86 2.25
C ASN A 122 -18.87 -20.14 3.39
N ILE A 123 -19.31 -20.27 4.67
CA ILE A 123 -18.57 -19.75 5.84
C ILE A 123 -17.16 -20.35 5.88
N LEU A 124 -17.02 -21.66 5.72
CA LEU A 124 -15.71 -22.35 5.76
C LEU A 124 -14.84 -21.99 4.55
N THR A 125 -15.44 -21.81 3.37
CA THR A 125 -14.73 -21.37 2.16
C THR A 125 -14.15 -19.97 2.33
N ALA A 126 -14.87 -19.05 2.99
CA ALA A 126 -14.40 -17.67 3.24
C ALA A 126 -13.36 -17.58 4.36
N GLU A 127 -13.41 -18.51 5.35
CA GLU A 127 -12.69 -18.42 6.63
C GLU A 127 -11.20 -18.10 6.45
N ARG A 128 -10.50 -18.87 5.60
CA ARG A 128 -9.04 -18.78 5.52
C ARG A 128 -8.59 -17.45 4.93
N LEU A 129 -9.23 -16.99 3.87
CA LEU A 129 -8.90 -15.70 3.24
C LEU A 129 -9.21 -14.53 4.19
N VAL A 130 -10.36 -14.54 4.86
CA VAL A 130 -10.71 -13.53 5.87
C VAL A 130 -9.65 -13.46 6.97
N LEU A 131 -9.28 -14.61 7.54
CA LEU A 131 -8.28 -14.66 8.61
C LEU A 131 -6.89 -14.20 8.12
N ASN A 132 -6.44 -14.67 6.97
CA ASN A 132 -5.13 -14.28 6.43
C ASN A 132 -5.03 -12.77 6.21
N CYS A 133 -6.07 -12.15 5.64
CA CYS A 133 -6.12 -10.71 5.42
C CYS A 133 -6.15 -9.94 6.76
N MET A 134 -7.09 -10.25 7.64
CA MET A 134 -7.26 -9.51 8.90
C MET A 134 -6.07 -9.68 9.85
N GLN A 135 -5.52 -10.89 9.96
CA GLN A 135 -4.33 -11.15 10.79
C GLN A 135 -3.12 -10.34 10.32
N ARG A 136 -2.85 -10.33 9.01
CA ARG A 136 -1.75 -9.58 8.41
C ARG A 136 -1.97 -8.07 8.54
N MET A 137 -3.16 -7.59 8.20
CA MET A 137 -3.51 -6.17 8.28
C MET A 137 -3.47 -5.65 9.71
N SER A 138 -4.00 -6.40 10.68
CA SER A 138 -3.95 -6.03 12.10
C SER A 138 -2.51 -5.97 12.62
N GLY A 139 -1.64 -6.88 12.19
CA GLY A 139 -0.21 -6.81 12.50
C GLY A 139 0.43 -5.52 12.00
N ILE A 140 0.16 -5.14 10.73
CA ILE A 140 0.67 -3.90 10.13
C ILE A 140 0.12 -2.67 10.84
N ALA A 141 -1.18 -2.64 11.13
CA ALA A 141 -1.79 -1.51 11.84
C ALA A 141 -1.23 -1.36 13.25
N THR A 142 -0.99 -2.47 13.95
CA THR A 142 -0.37 -2.48 15.29
C THR A 142 1.06 -1.92 15.27
N GLN A 143 1.90 -2.42 14.35
CA GLN A 143 3.26 -1.93 14.18
C GLN A 143 3.28 -0.44 13.80
N THR A 144 2.39 -0.05 12.88
CA THR A 144 2.28 1.35 12.46
C THR A 144 1.86 2.25 13.61
N ARG A 145 0.83 1.88 14.38
CA ARG A 145 0.36 2.62 15.56
C ARG A 145 1.49 2.81 16.57
N HIS A 146 2.22 1.75 16.86
CA HIS A 146 3.36 1.80 17.75
C HIS A 146 4.42 2.80 17.25
N MET A 147 4.82 2.72 15.99
CA MET A 147 5.81 3.65 15.44
C MET A 147 5.30 5.11 15.36
N VAL A 148 4.00 5.31 15.09
CA VAL A 148 3.40 6.66 15.08
C VAL A 148 3.43 7.29 16.47
N THR A 149 3.21 6.53 17.55
CA THR A 149 3.30 7.09 18.92
C THR A 149 4.70 7.58 19.25
N LEU A 150 5.76 7.03 18.65
CA LEU A 150 7.13 7.52 18.82
C LEU A 150 7.36 8.90 18.18
N LEU A 151 6.48 9.32 17.27
CA LEU A 151 6.55 10.62 16.60
C LEU A 151 5.75 11.73 17.34
N GLU A 152 5.00 11.39 18.38
CA GLU A 152 4.17 12.34 19.10
C GLU A 152 4.98 13.57 19.58
N GLY A 153 4.39 14.77 19.39
CA GLY A 153 5.04 16.03 19.72
C GLY A 153 6.05 16.53 18.68
N THR A 154 6.25 15.82 17.58
CA THR A 154 7.00 16.28 16.39
C THR A 154 6.06 16.59 15.25
N ARG A 155 6.57 17.22 14.18
CA ARG A 155 5.77 17.45 12.95
C ARG A 155 5.86 16.31 11.96
N ALA A 156 6.77 15.37 12.15
CA ALA A 156 7.03 14.29 11.23
C ALA A 156 5.85 13.33 11.15
N GLN A 157 5.52 12.88 9.92
CA GLN A 157 4.54 11.83 9.65
C GLN A 157 5.24 10.58 9.12
N LEU A 158 4.74 9.41 9.49
CA LEU A 158 5.30 8.13 9.08
C LEU A 158 4.69 7.67 7.76
N LEU A 159 5.54 7.42 6.74
CA LEU A 159 5.15 6.92 5.44
C LEU A 159 5.46 5.42 5.30
N ASP A 160 4.58 4.73 4.57
CA ASP A 160 4.90 3.42 4.01
C ASP A 160 5.82 3.53 2.78
N THR A 161 6.05 2.42 2.11
CA THR A 161 6.86 2.34 0.89
C THR A 161 6.21 1.42 -0.14
N ARG A 162 6.89 1.17 -1.27
CA ARG A 162 6.51 0.11 -2.22
C ARG A 162 7.09 -1.27 -1.87
N LYS A 163 7.77 -1.41 -0.73
CA LYS A 163 8.30 -2.69 -0.22
C LYS A 163 7.18 -3.52 0.42
N THR A 164 6.17 -3.85 -0.38
CA THR A 164 4.96 -4.58 0.01
C THR A 164 4.95 -5.98 -0.58
N THR A 165 4.14 -6.87 -0.01
CA THR A 165 3.85 -8.19 -0.59
C THR A 165 3.22 -8.01 -1.98
N PRO A 166 3.74 -8.68 -3.04
CA PRO A 166 3.12 -8.63 -4.36
C PRO A 166 1.63 -8.97 -4.30
N ASN A 167 0.83 -8.22 -5.06
CA ASN A 167 -0.63 -8.29 -5.14
C ASN A 167 -1.40 -7.96 -3.84
N PHE A 168 -0.75 -7.89 -2.68
CA PHE A 168 -1.39 -7.57 -1.40
C PHE A 168 -1.22 -6.09 -0.98
N ARG A 169 -0.59 -5.25 -1.83
CA ARG A 169 -0.28 -3.84 -1.52
C ARG A 169 -1.49 -3.02 -1.11
N ILE A 170 -2.66 -3.26 -1.73
CA ILE A 170 -3.88 -2.53 -1.40
C ILE A 170 -4.24 -2.72 0.08
N CYS A 171 -4.22 -3.95 0.58
CA CYS A 171 -4.52 -4.28 1.97
C CYS A 171 -3.44 -3.77 2.93
N GLU A 172 -2.15 -3.91 2.57
CA GLU A 172 -1.05 -3.44 3.43
C GLU A 172 -1.05 -1.92 3.59
N LYS A 173 -1.33 -1.16 2.52
CA LYS A 173 -1.45 0.30 2.58
C LYS A 173 -2.71 0.78 3.32
N MET A 174 -3.83 0.06 3.21
CA MET A 174 -5.01 0.30 4.04
C MET A 174 -4.67 0.13 5.52
N ALA A 175 -3.97 -0.95 5.87
CA ALA A 175 -3.57 -1.24 7.25
C ALA A 175 -2.63 -0.18 7.83
N VAL A 176 -1.68 0.36 7.05
CA VAL A 176 -0.84 1.49 7.46
C VAL A 176 -1.68 2.72 7.81
N LYS A 177 -2.68 3.07 6.99
CA LYS A 177 -3.60 4.19 7.29
C LYS A 177 -4.40 3.96 8.56
N ILE A 178 -4.93 2.74 8.75
CA ILE A 178 -5.67 2.35 9.95
C ILE A 178 -4.79 2.48 11.20
N GLY A 179 -3.50 2.14 11.10
CA GLY A 179 -2.52 2.32 12.17
C GLY A 179 -2.15 3.78 12.46
N GLY A 180 -2.56 4.74 11.62
CA GLY A 180 -2.27 6.17 11.77
C GLY A 180 -1.08 6.67 10.94
N GLY A 181 -0.51 5.83 10.09
CA GLY A 181 0.51 6.23 9.10
C GLY A 181 -0.11 6.85 7.84
N VAL A 182 0.75 7.33 6.96
CA VAL A 182 0.39 7.94 5.68
C VAL A 182 0.94 7.09 4.54
N ASN A 183 0.20 6.99 3.45
CA ASN A 183 0.66 6.24 2.29
C ASN A 183 1.56 7.11 1.41
N HIS A 184 2.76 6.60 1.11
CA HIS A 184 3.57 7.04 -0.01
C HIS A 184 2.93 6.58 -1.34
N ARG A 185 3.48 6.98 -2.49
CA ARG A 185 2.98 6.57 -3.81
C ARG A 185 2.61 5.09 -3.85
N PHE A 186 1.49 4.79 -4.50
CA PHE A 186 1.00 3.43 -4.61
C PHE A 186 1.80 2.60 -5.64
N GLY A 187 2.15 3.21 -6.76
CA GLY A 187 2.84 2.53 -7.85
C GLY A 187 3.91 3.39 -8.53
N LEU A 188 4.21 3.09 -9.78
CA LEU A 188 5.12 3.88 -10.61
C LEU A 188 4.39 4.95 -11.43
N TYR A 189 3.07 5.05 -11.27
CA TYR A 189 2.18 5.82 -12.12
C TYR A 189 1.55 7.04 -11.43
N ASP A 190 1.62 7.14 -10.11
CA ASP A 190 0.92 8.16 -9.32
C ASP A 190 1.85 9.24 -8.73
N MET A 191 3.18 9.07 -8.85
CA MET A 191 4.19 10.05 -8.48
C MET A 191 5.50 9.75 -9.23
N ILE A 192 6.23 10.76 -9.64
CA ILE A 192 7.61 10.63 -10.13
C ILE A 192 8.53 10.62 -8.90
N LEU A 193 9.31 9.55 -8.74
CA LEU A 193 10.40 9.47 -7.75
C LEU A 193 11.71 9.26 -8.52
N ILE A 194 12.53 10.29 -8.55
CA ILE A 194 13.86 10.27 -9.17
C ILE A 194 14.84 9.72 -8.15
N LYS A 195 15.36 8.53 -8.40
CA LYS A 195 16.32 7.83 -7.54
C LYS A 195 17.74 8.00 -8.06
N ASP A 196 18.71 7.55 -7.25
CA ASP A 196 20.14 7.53 -7.57
C ASP A 196 20.45 7.08 -9.00
N ASN A 197 19.97 5.91 -9.39
CA ASN A 197 20.17 5.38 -10.74
C ASN A 197 19.52 6.23 -11.84
N HIS A 198 18.40 6.90 -11.56
CA HIS A 198 17.78 7.82 -12.52
C HIS A 198 18.67 9.06 -12.73
N ILE A 199 19.24 9.58 -11.64
CA ILE A 199 20.17 10.72 -11.68
C ILE A 199 21.41 10.36 -12.49
N ASP A 200 22.01 9.21 -12.18
CA ASP A 200 23.24 8.73 -12.84
C ASP A 200 23.01 8.51 -14.36
N TYR A 201 21.89 7.87 -14.74
CA TYR A 201 21.56 7.61 -16.15
C TYR A 201 21.13 8.88 -16.91
N ALA A 202 20.56 9.87 -16.22
CA ALA A 202 20.19 11.14 -16.83
C ALA A 202 21.40 12.08 -17.08
N GLY A 203 22.53 11.82 -16.41
CA GLY A 203 23.74 12.63 -16.47
C GLY A 203 23.83 13.71 -15.40
N GLY A 204 23.00 13.62 -14.33
CA GLY A 204 23.03 14.52 -13.16
C GLY A 204 21.66 14.91 -12.65
N VAL A 205 21.63 15.55 -11.48
CA VAL A 205 20.39 15.97 -10.79
C VAL A 205 19.60 16.97 -11.63
N THR A 206 20.25 18.02 -12.10
CA THR A 206 19.62 19.06 -12.94
C THR A 206 19.00 18.47 -14.19
N GLN A 207 19.70 17.55 -14.90
CA GLN A 207 19.20 16.89 -16.10
C GLN A 207 17.98 16.03 -15.80
N ALA A 208 18.02 15.24 -14.74
CA ALA A 208 16.91 14.36 -14.33
C ALA A 208 15.63 15.17 -14.02
N ILE A 209 15.75 16.23 -13.22
CA ILE A 209 14.62 17.10 -12.85
C ILE A 209 14.05 17.82 -14.06
N THR A 210 14.92 18.40 -14.91
CA THR A 210 14.50 19.12 -16.13
C THR A 210 13.75 18.19 -17.09
N GLN A 211 14.25 16.96 -17.28
CA GLN A 211 13.57 15.97 -18.14
C GLN A 211 12.23 15.52 -17.54
N ALA A 212 12.10 15.35 -16.22
CA ALA A 212 10.86 15.02 -15.56
C ALA A 212 9.81 16.13 -15.74
N ASN A 213 10.18 17.39 -15.53
CA ASN A 213 9.30 18.55 -15.76
C ASN A 213 8.87 18.66 -17.24
N ALA A 214 9.81 18.48 -18.19
CA ALA A 214 9.51 18.47 -19.62
C ALA A 214 8.54 17.31 -19.99
N TYR A 215 8.69 16.14 -19.37
CA TYR A 215 7.78 15.01 -19.54
C TYR A 215 6.37 15.36 -19.06
N LEU A 216 6.20 15.94 -17.86
CA LEU A 216 4.89 16.35 -17.34
C LEU A 216 4.23 17.38 -18.26
N LYS A 217 4.97 18.40 -18.67
CA LYS A 217 4.49 19.43 -19.61
C LYS A 217 4.04 18.83 -20.95
N ARG A 218 4.83 17.92 -21.53
CA ARG A 218 4.52 17.28 -22.82
C ARG A 218 3.31 16.35 -22.74
N THR A 219 3.12 15.65 -21.60
CA THR A 219 2.04 14.65 -21.44
C THR A 219 0.78 15.20 -20.82
N GLY A 220 0.82 16.42 -20.28
CA GLY A 220 -0.29 17.05 -19.54
C GLY A 220 -0.61 16.37 -18.20
N ARG A 221 0.30 15.52 -17.69
CA ARG A 221 0.11 14.84 -16.42
C ARG A 221 0.37 15.77 -15.24
N GLN A 222 -0.43 15.58 -14.17
CA GLN A 222 -0.27 16.29 -12.89
C GLN A 222 0.23 15.28 -11.86
N LEU A 223 1.54 15.10 -11.76
CA LEU A 223 2.19 14.24 -10.78
C LEU A 223 3.15 15.06 -9.93
N GLU A 224 3.30 14.69 -8.67
CA GLU A 224 4.36 15.19 -7.81
C GLU A 224 5.70 14.66 -8.27
N ILE A 225 6.75 15.45 -8.04
CA ILE A 225 8.15 15.09 -8.30
C ILE A 225 8.89 15.05 -6.98
N GLU A 226 9.32 13.86 -6.63
CA GLU A 226 10.20 13.59 -5.50
C GLU A 226 11.59 13.23 -6.03
N VAL A 227 12.64 13.71 -5.35
CA VAL A 227 14.03 13.50 -5.76
C VAL A 227 14.85 13.01 -4.57
N GLU A 228 15.51 11.88 -4.75
CA GLU A 228 16.42 11.28 -3.77
C GLU A 228 17.76 12.01 -3.79
N MET A 229 18.14 12.58 -2.63
CA MET A 229 19.37 13.31 -2.41
C MET A 229 20.37 12.48 -1.63
N ARG A 230 21.60 12.40 -2.10
CA ARG A 230 22.70 11.63 -1.46
C ARG A 230 23.72 12.54 -0.79
N THR A 231 23.76 13.81 -1.17
CA THR A 231 24.76 14.78 -0.68
C THR A 231 24.13 16.15 -0.47
N ARG A 232 24.75 16.94 0.42
CA ARG A 232 24.39 18.34 0.61
C ARG A 232 24.50 19.17 -0.69
N ALA A 233 25.52 18.90 -1.48
CA ALA A 233 25.73 19.62 -2.76
C ALA A 233 24.57 19.40 -3.75
N GLU A 234 24.01 18.17 -3.81
CA GLU A 234 22.82 17.88 -4.61
C GLU A 234 21.60 18.66 -4.10
N VAL A 235 21.42 18.80 -2.77
CA VAL A 235 20.34 19.60 -2.19
C VAL A 235 20.49 21.08 -2.58
N GLU A 236 21.71 21.66 -2.46
CA GLU A 236 22.00 23.03 -2.87
C GLU A 236 21.77 23.24 -4.37
N GLU A 237 22.14 22.27 -5.21
CA GLU A 237 21.88 22.29 -6.67
C GLU A 237 20.38 22.36 -6.97
N VAL A 238 19.56 21.52 -6.31
CA VAL A 238 18.10 21.53 -6.49
C VAL A 238 17.48 22.84 -6.02
N LEU A 239 17.90 23.37 -4.87
CA LEU A 239 17.40 24.65 -4.37
C LEU A 239 17.66 25.78 -5.36
N ASN A 240 18.89 25.87 -5.90
CA ASN A 240 19.24 26.87 -6.92
C ASN A 240 18.43 26.68 -8.22
N LEU A 241 18.24 25.43 -8.65
CA LEU A 241 17.48 25.11 -9.86
C LEU A 241 16.01 25.53 -9.75
N THR A 242 15.40 25.36 -8.57
CA THR A 242 13.98 25.68 -8.32
C THR A 242 13.72 27.17 -8.08
N GLU A 243 14.74 27.98 -7.77
CA GLU A 243 14.59 29.42 -7.53
C GLU A 243 14.04 30.18 -8.75
N SER A 244 14.34 29.71 -9.98
CA SER A 244 13.82 30.33 -11.21
C SER A 244 12.32 30.16 -11.39
N GLY A 245 11.70 29.17 -10.72
CA GLY A 245 10.30 28.76 -10.91
C GLY A 245 10.03 28.04 -12.26
N GLU A 246 11.07 27.77 -13.07
CA GLU A 246 10.93 27.07 -14.36
C GLU A 246 10.74 25.56 -14.19
N VAL A 247 11.25 25.00 -13.10
CA VAL A 247 11.12 23.58 -12.74
C VAL A 247 10.51 23.43 -11.35
N LYS A 248 9.79 22.34 -11.16
CA LYS A 248 9.11 21.98 -9.92
C LYS A 248 9.78 20.77 -9.31
N VAL A 249 9.97 20.79 -8.00
CA VAL A 249 10.27 19.65 -7.13
C VAL A 249 9.37 19.78 -5.91
N ASP A 250 8.61 18.74 -5.58
CA ASP A 250 7.65 18.76 -4.49
C ASP A 250 8.26 18.23 -3.19
N VAL A 251 9.11 17.19 -3.28
CA VAL A 251 9.70 16.51 -2.13
C VAL A 251 11.20 16.25 -2.37
N LEU A 252 12.02 16.51 -1.35
CA LEU A 252 13.41 16.05 -1.26
C LEU A 252 13.47 14.87 -0.29
N LEU A 253 13.78 13.67 -0.83
CA LEU A 253 14.05 12.50 -0.04
C LEU A 253 15.53 12.47 0.33
N LEU A 254 15.80 12.66 1.62
CA LEU A 254 17.15 12.69 2.20
C LEU A 254 17.54 11.24 2.55
N ASP A 255 18.26 10.57 1.66
CA ASP A 255 18.54 9.14 1.78
C ASP A 255 19.85 8.88 2.52
N ASN A 256 19.78 8.08 3.58
CA ASN A 256 20.93 7.64 4.41
C ASN A 256 21.72 8.76 5.13
N PHE A 257 21.19 9.97 5.24
CA PHE A 257 21.78 11.03 6.08
C PHE A 257 21.58 10.74 7.57
N LYS A 258 22.52 11.20 8.39
CA LYS A 258 22.38 11.14 9.87
C LYS A 258 21.44 12.24 10.37
N PRO A 259 20.82 12.09 11.58
CA PRO A 259 19.91 13.09 12.13
C PRO A 259 20.48 14.51 12.18
N ASP A 260 21.76 14.70 12.56
CA ASP A 260 22.36 16.04 12.63
C ASP A 260 22.52 16.67 11.23
N GLU A 261 22.90 15.87 10.23
CA GLU A 261 22.98 16.32 8.82
C GLU A 261 21.59 16.70 8.29
N ILE A 262 20.54 15.91 8.60
CA ILE A 262 19.15 16.25 8.22
C ILE A 262 18.70 17.54 8.88
N ARG A 263 19.03 17.78 10.14
CA ARG A 263 18.68 19.04 10.85
C ARG A 263 19.26 20.26 10.12
N ASP A 264 20.53 20.18 9.73
CA ASP A 264 21.19 21.25 8.95
C ASP A 264 20.56 21.43 7.58
N LEU A 265 20.21 20.33 6.88
CA LEU A 265 19.53 20.38 5.58
C LEU A 265 18.11 20.94 5.69
N VAL A 266 17.35 20.57 6.71
CA VAL A 266 15.99 21.11 6.96
C VAL A 266 16.06 22.63 7.19
N GLN A 267 17.06 23.13 7.93
CA GLN A 267 17.29 24.55 8.11
C GLN A 267 17.68 25.23 6.77
N LEU A 268 18.55 24.62 5.98
CA LEU A 268 18.96 25.13 4.67
C LEU A 268 17.78 25.18 3.68
N ILE A 269 16.94 24.15 3.69
CA ILE A 269 15.75 24.06 2.80
C ILE A 269 14.68 25.08 3.21
N ASP A 270 14.58 25.40 4.51
CA ASP A 270 13.69 26.43 5.09
C ASP A 270 12.23 26.36 4.57
N ASN A 271 11.65 25.18 4.60
CA ASN A 271 10.29 24.88 4.13
C ASN A 271 9.98 25.26 2.66
N ARG A 272 10.97 25.54 1.84
CA ARG A 272 10.78 25.80 0.37
C ARG A 272 10.32 24.56 -0.37
N ILE A 273 10.74 23.38 0.05
CA ILE A 273 10.40 22.08 -0.50
C ILE A 273 10.12 21.13 0.69
N THR A 274 9.14 20.25 0.53
CA THR A 274 8.83 19.22 1.54
C THR A 274 10.00 18.25 1.68
N THR A 275 10.28 17.80 2.90
CA THR A 275 11.41 16.92 3.21
C THR A 275 10.95 15.55 3.70
N GLU A 276 11.58 14.50 3.19
CA GLU A 276 11.42 13.12 3.64
C GLU A 276 12.77 12.55 4.08
N ALA A 277 12.84 11.92 5.25
CA ALA A 277 13.99 11.14 5.67
C ALA A 277 13.79 9.65 5.34
N SER A 278 14.79 9.02 4.75
CA SER A 278 14.78 7.61 4.37
C SER A 278 16.15 6.96 4.58
N GLY A 279 16.19 5.62 4.54
CA GLY A 279 17.42 4.84 4.62
C GLY A 279 17.75 4.35 6.04
N GLY A 280 17.60 3.04 6.28
CA GLY A 280 18.04 2.36 7.50
C GLY A 280 17.41 2.84 8.82
N ILE A 281 16.29 3.58 8.78
CA ILE A 281 15.62 4.12 9.97
C ILE A 281 14.90 2.99 10.68
N THR A 282 15.32 2.71 11.92
CA THR A 282 14.73 1.70 12.80
C THR A 282 13.84 2.35 13.86
N GLU A 283 13.10 1.55 14.60
CA GLU A 283 12.29 2.01 15.72
C GLU A 283 13.11 2.80 16.76
N GLU A 284 14.32 2.33 17.06
CA GLU A 284 15.22 2.94 18.05
C GLU A 284 15.76 4.30 17.57
N THR A 285 15.89 4.51 16.26
CA THR A 285 16.42 5.74 15.68
C THR A 285 15.34 6.71 15.23
N LEU A 286 14.11 6.25 15.06
CA LEU A 286 12.98 6.98 14.48
C LEU A 286 12.75 8.34 15.16
N ARG A 287 12.80 8.38 16.50
CA ARG A 287 12.61 9.61 17.28
C ARG A 287 13.65 10.68 16.97
N ALA A 288 14.93 10.28 16.85
CA ALA A 288 16.01 11.22 16.54
C ALA A 288 15.85 11.86 15.15
N TYR A 289 15.34 11.08 14.16
CA TYR A 289 15.00 11.61 12.84
C TYR A 289 13.79 12.56 12.90
N ALA A 290 12.76 12.24 13.65
CA ALA A 290 11.57 13.08 13.78
C ALA A 290 11.89 14.46 14.42
N GLU A 291 12.83 14.52 15.37
CA GLU A 291 13.25 15.74 16.04
C GLU A 291 14.15 16.65 15.17
N THR A 292 14.53 16.23 13.97
CA THR A 292 15.25 17.08 13.01
C THR A 292 14.38 18.17 12.40
N GLY A 293 13.05 18.02 12.48
CA GLY A 293 12.10 18.91 11.84
C GLY A 293 11.73 18.51 10.41
N VAL A 294 12.10 17.32 9.96
CA VAL A 294 11.66 16.74 8.68
C VAL A 294 10.13 16.57 8.64
N ASN A 295 9.53 16.65 7.43
CA ASN A 295 8.06 16.50 7.28
C ASN A 295 7.62 15.04 7.31
N PHE A 296 8.38 14.17 6.66
CA PHE A 296 8.05 12.76 6.50
C PHE A 296 9.24 11.87 6.84
N ILE A 297 8.92 10.66 7.31
CA ILE A 297 9.91 9.58 7.49
C ILE A 297 9.32 8.33 6.87
N SER A 298 9.97 7.76 5.84
CA SER A 298 9.52 6.52 5.24
C SER A 298 10.24 5.29 5.83
N SER A 299 9.44 4.25 6.10
CA SER A 299 9.96 2.99 6.62
C SER A 299 9.33 1.78 5.91
N GLY A 300 10.17 0.95 5.31
CA GLY A 300 9.75 -0.34 4.77
C GLY A 300 9.35 -1.36 5.85
N ALA A 301 9.83 -1.19 7.09
CA ALA A 301 9.54 -2.09 8.20
C ALA A 301 8.05 -2.19 8.51
N LEU A 302 7.25 -1.16 8.15
CA LEU A 302 5.80 -1.17 8.33
C LEU A 302 5.10 -2.33 7.59
N THR A 303 5.71 -2.87 6.55
CA THR A 303 5.07 -3.89 5.71
C THR A 303 5.89 -5.17 5.54
N HIS A 304 7.24 -5.14 5.58
CA HIS A 304 8.03 -6.33 5.27
C HIS A 304 8.51 -7.16 6.48
N HIS A 305 8.47 -6.63 7.72
CA HIS A 305 8.91 -7.34 8.93
C HIS A 305 7.82 -7.43 10.02
N VAL A 306 6.56 -7.57 9.61
CA VAL A 306 5.42 -7.53 10.52
C VAL A 306 5.00 -8.94 10.93
N ARG A 307 4.79 -9.15 12.23
CA ARG A 307 4.13 -10.33 12.77
C ARG A 307 2.61 -10.17 12.66
N SER A 308 1.94 -11.16 12.07
CA SER A 308 0.47 -11.20 12.03
C SER A 308 -0.12 -11.42 13.44
N LEU A 309 -1.26 -10.79 13.74
CA LEU A 309 -2.00 -11.03 14.96
C LEU A 309 -2.75 -12.37 14.87
N ASP A 310 -2.93 -13.04 16.02
CA ASP A 310 -3.72 -14.28 16.08
C ASP A 310 -5.21 -14.00 16.22
N LEU A 311 -5.97 -14.40 15.20
CA LEU A 311 -7.44 -14.35 15.13
C LEU A 311 -7.98 -15.74 14.76
N SER A 312 -9.20 -16.07 15.15
CA SER A 312 -9.84 -17.32 14.73
C SER A 312 -11.34 -17.15 14.50
N LEU A 313 -11.87 -17.82 13.48
CA LEU A 313 -13.30 -17.95 13.25
C LEU A 313 -13.79 -19.21 13.95
N LYS A 314 -14.82 -19.11 14.79
CA LYS A 314 -15.35 -20.22 15.60
C LYS A 314 -16.85 -20.34 15.45
N ALA A 315 -17.29 -21.52 15.04
CA ALA A 315 -18.73 -21.88 15.06
C ALA A 315 -19.29 -21.85 16.50
N TYR A 316 -20.53 -21.45 16.64
CA TYR A 316 -21.25 -21.43 17.90
C TYR A 316 -22.75 -21.68 17.71
#